data_ea1bf81b28a8814bb36769dcabc4fd17
#
_entry.id   ea1bf81b28a8814bb36769dcabc4fd17
#
_cell.length_a   1.000
_cell.length_b   1.000
_cell.length_c   1.000
_cell.angle_alpha   90.00
_cell.angle_beta   90.00
_cell.angle_gamma   90.00
#
_symmetry.space_group_name_H-M   'P 1'
#
loop_
_entity.id
_entity.type
_entity.pdbx_description
1 polymer ?
#
loop_
_entity_poly.entity_id
_entity_poly.type
_entity_poly.pdbx_seq_one_letter_code
_entity_poly.pdbx_strand_id
1 'polypeptide(L)'
;MDRTHSLPCSLQLRNNPASQRRYWRAAFWLMLLGTMLPAGCGWMSVVMYNMNPDDTPADFEGLQDKRVAVVCRPVAELQFADSTVPRDLVRQVSENISKKVKKVRVVDEREVSEWTDENSWQKFTDVGKALKADMVVGIELERFSLQQGPTLLQGNAAMRVVVYDMENGGKQVYEKTTPRVLFPPNTPIPSAEKSEGEFRRQFLGVLAERIGRHFYSHDSLQDFGVDANLQ
;
A
#
# COMPACT_ATOMS: atom_id res chain seq x y z
N MET A 1 83.89 -36.91 57.89
CA MET A 1 83.82 -37.31 56.53
C MET A 1 82.60 -36.57 55.98
N ASP A 2 82.77 -35.34 55.49
CA ASP A 2 83.04 -34.96 54.11
C ASP A 2 81.80 -35.31 53.21
N ARG A 3 81.06 -34.41 52.71
CA ARG A 3 81.32 -33.45 51.62
C ARG A 3 80.09 -32.55 51.34
N THR A 4 80.35 -31.31 51.38
CA THR A 4 79.85 -30.22 50.58
C THR A 4 79.25 -30.57 49.23
N HIS A 5 78.12 -29.99 48.87
CA HIS A 5 77.98 -29.42 47.48
C HIS A 5 76.91 -28.30 47.46
N SER A 6 77.43 -27.18 47.27
CA SER A 6 77.08 -25.92 46.65
C SER A 6 75.79 -25.85 45.80
N LEU A 7 75.05 -24.80 46.10
CA LEU A 7 74.01 -24.20 45.24
C LEU A 7 74.60 -23.55 43.99
N PRO A 8 73.79 -23.45 42.92
CA PRO A 8 73.96 -22.23 42.13
C PRO A 8 72.61 -21.58 41.68
N CYS A 9 72.81 -20.31 41.68
CA CYS A 9 72.29 -19.36 40.68
C CYS A 9 70.81 -19.01 40.71
N SER A 10 70.56 -17.91 41.38
CA SER A 10 69.42 -17.04 41.20
C SER A 10 69.32 -16.50 39.79
N LEU A 11 68.29 -16.86 39.07
CA LEU A 11 67.84 -16.18 37.85
C LEU A 11 67.04 -14.93 38.26
N GLN A 12 67.73 -13.83 38.24
CA GLN A 12 67.19 -12.49 38.45
C GLN A 12 66.47 -12.11 37.11
N LEU A 13 65.17 -12.25 37.10
CA LEU A 13 64.34 -11.70 36.05
C LEU A 13 64.40 -10.17 36.10
N ARG A 14 65.13 -9.61 35.17
CA ARG A 14 65.30 -8.17 34.95
C ARG A 14 63.97 -7.58 34.49
N ASN A 15 63.16 -7.08 35.38
CA ASN A 15 61.96 -6.32 35.11
C ASN A 15 62.32 -5.02 34.39
N ASN A 16 62.10 -4.98 33.08
CA ASN A 16 62.30 -3.77 32.29
C ASN A 16 61.02 -2.93 32.31
N PRO A 17 60.98 -1.78 33.01
CA PRO A 17 59.77 -0.99 33.19
C PRO A 17 59.22 -0.36 31.90
N ALA A 18 60.08 -0.30 30.86
CA ALA A 18 59.68 0.26 29.55
C ALA A 18 58.79 -0.68 28.71
N SER A 19 58.88 -2.01 28.91
CA SER A 19 58.02 -2.98 28.20
C SER A 19 56.64 -3.06 28.83
N GLN A 20 56.56 -2.93 30.14
CA GLN A 20 55.29 -3.03 30.88
C GLN A 20 54.30 -1.89 30.50
N ARG A 21 54.80 -0.67 30.26
CA ARG A 21 53.97 0.46 29.79
C ARG A 21 53.41 0.25 28.39
N ARG A 22 54.08 -0.49 27.54
CA ARG A 22 53.61 -0.80 26.17
C ARG A 22 52.48 -1.82 26.20
N TYR A 23 52.53 -2.83 27.04
CA TYR A 23 51.46 -3.84 27.19
C TYR A 23 50.22 -3.25 27.89
N TRP A 24 50.38 -2.35 28.84
CA TRP A 24 49.25 -1.67 29.46
C TRP A 24 48.51 -0.74 28.49
N ARG A 25 49.25 -0.05 27.63
CA ARG A 25 48.64 0.79 26.58
C ARG A 25 47.93 -0.07 25.52
N ALA A 26 48.53 -1.19 25.13
CA ALA A 26 47.88 -2.13 24.18
C ALA A 26 46.64 -2.81 24.81
N ALA A 27 46.69 -3.20 26.08
CA ALA A 27 45.56 -3.77 26.80
C ALA A 27 44.41 -2.75 26.98
N PHE A 28 44.73 -1.48 27.20
CA PHE A 28 43.74 -0.40 27.30
C PHE A 28 43.03 -0.14 25.97
N TRP A 29 43.76 -0.16 24.84
CA TRP A 29 43.18 -0.04 23.51
C TRP A 29 42.34 -1.26 23.10
N LEU A 30 42.76 -2.47 23.48
CA LEU A 30 41.99 -3.69 23.28
C LEU A 30 40.70 -3.71 24.13
N MET A 31 40.72 -3.18 25.32
CA MET A 31 39.55 -3.07 26.19
C MET A 31 38.57 -2.01 25.68
N LEU A 32 39.07 -0.91 25.08
CA LEU A 32 38.24 0.14 24.48
C LEU A 32 37.57 -0.37 23.19
N LEU A 33 38.24 -1.24 22.39
CA LEU A 33 37.68 -1.85 21.19
C LEU A 33 36.60 -2.89 21.51
N GLY A 34 36.72 -3.58 22.64
CA GLY A 34 35.76 -4.61 23.10
C GLY A 34 34.42 -4.06 23.60
N THR A 35 34.36 -2.77 24.01
CA THR A 35 33.12 -2.14 24.51
C THR A 35 32.23 -1.59 23.40
N MET A 36 32.67 -1.54 22.14
CA MET A 36 31.86 -1.09 20.98
C MET A 36 31.01 -2.19 20.34
N LEU A 37 31.17 -3.45 20.71
CA LEU A 37 30.48 -4.59 20.10
C LEU A 37 29.05 -4.91 20.58
N PRO A 38 28.53 -4.47 21.74
CA PRO A 38 27.15 -4.81 22.13
C PRO A 38 26.08 -3.80 21.67
N ALA A 39 26.44 -2.67 21.02
CA ALA A 39 25.46 -1.67 20.63
C ALA A 39 24.79 -1.93 19.25
N GLY A 40 25.14 -3.01 18.54
CA GLY A 40 24.75 -3.24 17.15
C GLY A 40 23.34 -3.82 16.91
N CYS A 41 22.75 -4.51 17.88
CA CYS A 41 21.45 -5.19 17.64
C CYS A 41 20.22 -4.31 17.83
N GLY A 42 20.28 -3.27 18.65
CA GLY A 42 19.13 -2.41 18.93
C GLY A 42 18.79 -1.43 17.80
N TRP A 43 19.82 -0.91 17.13
CA TRP A 43 19.62 0.10 16.07
C TRP A 43 19.09 -0.51 14.78
N MET A 44 19.50 -1.73 14.46
CA MET A 44 18.99 -2.49 13.33
C MET A 44 17.51 -2.82 13.52
N SER A 45 17.08 -3.12 14.75
CA SER A 45 15.68 -3.37 15.10
C SER A 45 14.80 -2.13 14.94
N VAL A 46 15.32 -0.94 15.34
CA VAL A 46 14.60 0.34 15.18
C VAL A 46 14.50 0.76 13.72
N VAL A 47 15.54 0.51 12.93
CA VAL A 47 15.51 0.78 11.48
C VAL A 47 14.54 -0.18 10.77
N MET A 48 14.54 -1.47 11.11
CA MET A 48 13.57 -2.44 10.57
C MET A 48 12.13 -2.13 11.01
N TYR A 49 11.90 -1.67 12.23
CA TYR A 49 10.56 -1.28 12.71
C TYR A 49 10.01 -0.05 11.96
N ASN A 50 10.88 0.89 11.56
CA ASN A 50 10.48 2.05 10.76
C ASN A 50 10.31 1.77 9.25
N MET A 51 10.72 0.61 8.77
CA MET A 51 10.53 0.19 7.37
C MET A 51 9.23 -0.56 7.12
N ASN A 52 8.31 -0.58 8.09
CA ASN A 52 6.96 -1.18 8.02
C ASN A 52 6.96 -2.47 7.18
N PRO A 53 7.48 -3.60 7.69
CA PRO A 53 7.63 -4.83 6.92
C PRO A 53 6.27 -5.49 6.56
N ASP A 54 5.17 -4.95 7.08
CA ASP A 54 3.81 -5.48 6.90
C ASP A 54 3.05 -4.81 5.74
N ASP A 55 3.63 -3.79 5.08
CA ASP A 55 3.00 -3.16 3.93
C ASP A 55 3.05 -4.07 2.70
N THR A 56 1.89 -4.47 2.22
CA THR A 56 1.76 -5.13 0.91
C THR A 56 2.07 -4.13 -0.19
N PRO A 57 3.03 -4.40 -1.09
CA PRO A 57 3.36 -3.49 -2.18
C PRO A 57 2.18 -3.34 -3.15
N ALA A 58 2.18 -2.24 -3.92
CA ALA A 58 1.22 -2.04 -4.98
C ALA A 58 1.35 -3.13 -6.07
N ASP A 59 0.22 -3.59 -6.60
CA ASP A 59 0.23 -4.52 -7.74
C ASP A 59 0.75 -3.84 -9.03
N PHE A 60 0.58 -2.51 -9.13
CA PHE A 60 0.97 -1.70 -10.28
C PHE A 60 1.47 -0.31 -9.84
N GLU A 61 2.74 -0.01 -10.07
CA GLU A 61 3.38 1.26 -9.68
C GLU A 61 3.48 2.29 -10.82
N GLY A 62 3.01 1.95 -12.02
CA GLY A 62 3.18 2.77 -13.24
C GLY A 62 2.42 4.10 -13.28
N LEU A 63 1.67 4.47 -12.23
CA LEU A 63 0.95 5.73 -12.14
C LEU A 63 1.79 6.89 -11.60
N GLN A 64 2.98 6.62 -11.05
CA GLN A 64 3.85 7.66 -10.47
C GLN A 64 4.33 8.64 -11.56
N ASP A 65 4.36 9.92 -11.20
CA ASP A 65 4.76 11.04 -12.09
C ASP A 65 3.88 11.21 -13.35
N LYS A 66 2.74 10.50 -13.48
CA LYS A 66 1.85 10.52 -14.64
C LYS A 66 0.60 11.38 -14.42
N ARG A 67 0.02 11.89 -15.53
CA ARG A 67 -1.33 12.44 -15.57
C ARG A 67 -2.31 11.29 -15.80
N VAL A 68 -3.18 11.03 -14.83
CA VAL A 68 -4.06 9.86 -14.78
C VAL A 68 -5.52 10.28 -14.88
N ALA A 69 -6.26 9.72 -15.83
CA ALA A 69 -7.71 9.80 -15.87
C ALA A 69 -8.32 8.51 -15.29
N VAL A 70 -9.27 8.65 -14.36
CA VAL A 70 -10.04 7.53 -13.82
C VAL A 70 -11.42 7.55 -14.46
N VAL A 71 -11.85 6.44 -15.02
CA VAL A 71 -13.12 6.33 -15.76
C VAL A 71 -13.85 5.07 -15.33
N CYS A 72 -15.13 5.18 -15.00
CA CYS A 72 -15.97 4.03 -14.68
C CYS A 72 -17.01 3.79 -15.77
N ARG A 73 -17.11 2.55 -16.23
CA ARG A 73 -18.17 2.09 -17.13
C ARG A 73 -19.05 1.11 -16.37
N PRO A 74 -20.31 1.46 -16.11
CA PRO A 74 -21.27 0.49 -15.60
C PRO A 74 -21.75 -0.43 -16.72
N VAL A 75 -22.13 -1.66 -16.39
CA VAL A 75 -22.92 -2.53 -17.28
C VAL A 75 -24.26 -1.87 -17.59
N ALA A 76 -24.83 -2.17 -18.74
CA ALA A 76 -26.05 -1.54 -19.24
C ALA A 76 -27.22 -1.55 -18.23
N GLU A 77 -27.35 -2.61 -17.45
CA GLU A 77 -28.38 -2.75 -16.40
C GLU A 77 -28.24 -1.71 -15.29
N LEU A 78 -26.98 -1.30 -14.96
CA LEU A 78 -26.70 -0.32 -13.90
C LEU A 78 -26.84 1.13 -14.39
N GLN A 79 -26.75 1.38 -15.69
CA GLN A 79 -26.90 2.73 -16.26
C GLN A 79 -28.29 3.31 -15.99
N PHE A 80 -29.31 2.45 -15.88
CA PHE A 80 -30.70 2.87 -15.66
C PHE A 80 -31.10 2.86 -14.19
N ALA A 81 -30.41 2.09 -13.32
CA ALA A 81 -30.77 1.93 -11.92
C ALA A 81 -30.29 3.08 -11.04
N ASP A 82 -29.02 3.50 -11.20
CA ASP A 82 -28.42 4.60 -10.42
C ASP A 82 -27.21 5.19 -11.16
N SER A 83 -27.47 6.22 -11.96
CA SER A 83 -26.44 6.90 -12.75
C SER A 83 -25.38 7.65 -11.94
N THR A 84 -25.57 7.83 -10.63
CA THR A 84 -24.62 8.55 -9.76
C THR A 84 -23.51 7.65 -9.24
N VAL A 85 -23.75 6.32 -9.16
CA VAL A 85 -22.78 5.35 -8.65
C VAL A 85 -21.42 5.40 -9.37
N PRO A 86 -21.35 5.40 -10.72
CA PRO A 86 -20.08 5.48 -11.42
C PRO A 86 -19.28 6.75 -11.10
N ARG A 87 -19.95 7.91 -11.00
CA ARG A 87 -19.31 9.20 -10.69
C ARG A 87 -18.77 9.22 -9.27
N ASP A 88 -19.58 8.80 -8.31
CA ASP A 88 -19.19 8.75 -6.90
C ASP A 88 -18.00 7.80 -6.70
N LEU A 89 -17.99 6.67 -7.41
CA LEU A 89 -16.87 5.73 -7.37
C LEU A 89 -15.60 6.34 -7.98
N VAL A 90 -15.69 6.95 -9.17
CA VAL A 90 -14.55 7.63 -9.83
C VAL A 90 -13.98 8.71 -8.93
N ARG A 91 -14.83 9.54 -8.30
CA ARG A 91 -14.38 10.59 -7.38
C ARG A 91 -13.58 10.01 -6.22
N GLN A 92 -14.09 8.97 -5.54
CA GLN A 92 -13.43 8.39 -4.38
C GLN A 92 -12.13 7.66 -4.77
N VAL A 93 -12.10 6.95 -5.90
CA VAL A 93 -10.88 6.32 -6.43
C VAL A 93 -9.83 7.39 -6.80
N SER A 94 -10.25 8.45 -7.48
CA SER A 94 -9.39 9.59 -7.84
C SER A 94 -8.77 10.26 -6.62
N GLU A 95 -9.57 10.47 -5.57
CA GLU A 95 -9.08 11.00 -4.29
C GLU A 95 -8.06 10.07 -3.63
N ASN A 96 -8.32 8.77 -3.59
CA ASN A 96 -7.40 7.79 -3.01
C ASN A 96 -6.07 7.74 -3.76
N ILE A 97 -6.12 7.69 -5.09
CA ILE A 97 -4.92 7.70 -5.94
C ILE A 97 -4.15 9.01 -5.74
N SER A 98 -4.83 10.16 -5.77
CA SER A 98 -4.19 11.48 -5.60
C SER A 98 -3.48 11.63 -4.25
N LYS A 99 -4.05 11.06 -3.18
CA LYS A 99 -3.50 11.14 -1.81
C LYS A 99 -2.37 10.16 -1.56
N LYS A 100 -2.43 8.96 -2.15
CA LYS A 100 -1.56 7.82 -1.77
C LYS A 100 -0.49 7.49 -2.82
N VAL A 101 -0.68 7.85 -4.10
CA VAL A 101 0.33 7.64 -5.14
C VAL A 101 1.24 8.87 -5.25
N LYS A 102 2.55 8.65 -5.23
CA LYS A 102 3.54 9.74 -5.25
C LYS A 102 3.52 10.50 -6.56
N LYS A 103 3.45 11.85 -6.51
CA LYS A 103 3.57 12.77 -7.65
C LYS A 103 2.59 12.51 -8.81
N VAL A 104 1.51 11.79 -8.59
CA VAL A 104 0.46 11.59 -9.58
C VAL A 104 -0.32 12.88 -9.79
N ARG A 105 -0.75 13.13 -11.03
CA ARG A 105 -1.66 14.23 -11.39
C ARG A 105 -2.96 13.62 -11.87
N VAL A 106 -3.94 13.53 -11.00
CA VAL A 106 -5.25 12.97 -11.37
C VAL A 106 -6.06 14.06 -12.08
N VAL A 107 -6.69 13.68 -13.20
CA VAL A 107 -7.64 14.54 -13.93
C VAL A 107 -8.89 14.74 -13.07
N ASP A 108 -9.41 15.98 -13.03
CA ASP A 108 -10.60 16.28 -12.24
C ASP A 108 -11.78 15.41 -12.69
N GLU A 109 -12.50 14.84 -11.74
CA GLU A 109 -13.66 13.98 -12.00
C GLU A 109 -14.74 14.72 -12.82
N ARG A 110 -14.89 16.02 -12.62
CA ARG A 110 -15.84 16.83 -13.37
C ARG A 110 -15.48 16.90 -14.84
N GLU A 111 -14.19 17.10 -15.17
CA GLU A 111 -13.69 17.10 -16.55
C GLU A 111 -13.94 15.75 -17.22
N VAL A 112 -13.74 14.66 -16.48
CA VAL A 112 -14.03 13.31 -16.97
C VAL A 112 -15.52 13.12 -17.21
N SER A 113 -16.37 13.48 -16.24
CA SER A 113 -17.81 13.26 -16.35
C SER A 113 -18.46 14.15 -17.42
N GLU A 114 -18.08 15.43 -17.53
CA GLU A 114 -18.55 16.33 -18.59
C GLU A 114 -18.26 15.73 -19.97
N TRP A 115 -17.01 15.32 -20.19
CA TRP A 115 -16.64 14.73 -21.47
C TRP A 115 -17.39 13.43 -21.77
N THR A 116 -17.51 12.52 -20.78
CA THR A 116 -18.19 11.23 -20.96
C THR A 116 -19.70 11.35 -21.14
N ASP A 117 -20.33 12.38 -20.61
CA ASP A 117 -21.75 12.65 -20.79
C ASP A 117 -22.08 13.26 -22.14
N GLU A 118 -21.18 14.12 -22.66
CA GLU A 118 -21.37 14.83 -23.92
C GLU A 118 -20.96 13.99 -25.13
N ASN A 119 -20.13 12.98 -24.96
CA ASN A 119 -19.55 12.21 -26.05
C ASN A 119 -19.90 10.71 -25.96
N SER A 120 -20.25 10.14 -27.10
CA SER A 120 -20.35 8.68 -27.24
C SER A 120 -18.94 8.09 -27.27
N TRP A 121 -18.60 7.25 -26.33
CA TRP A 121 -17.32 6.58 -26.25
C TRP A 121 -17.48 5.07 -26.04
N GLN A 122 -16.56 4.30 -26.62
CA GLN A 122 -16.58 2.84 -26.53
C GLN A 122 -15.32 2.29 -25.81
N LYS A 123 -14.21 3.00 -25.92
CA LYS A 123 -12.93 2.57 -25.36
C LYS A 123 -12.46 3.58 -24.32
N PHE A 124 -11.88 3.09 -23.25
CA PHE A 124 -11.23 3.94 -22.25
C PHE A 124 -10.12 4.83 -22.83
N THR A 125 -9.47 4.33 -23.89
CA THR A 125 -8.44 5.08 -24.62
C THR A 125 -8.99 6.31 -25.33
N ASP A 126 -10.28 6.37 -25.69
CA ASP A 126 -10.89 7.53 -26.31
C ASP A 126 -10.96 8.69 -25.31
N VAL A 127 -11.36 8.37 -24.05
CA VAL A 127 -11.37 9.32 -22.93
C VAL A 127 -9.96 9.82 -22.63
N GLY A 128 -8.98 8.90 -22.54
CA GLY A 128 -7.58 9.25 -22.29
C GLY A 128 -6.98 10.20 -23.32
N LYS A 129 -7.28 10.01 -24.62
CA LYS A 129 -6.85 10.90 -25.70
C LYS A 129 -7.47 12.29 -25.58
N ALA A 130 -8.78 12.35 -25.32
CA ALA A 130 -9.50 13.60 -25.20
C ALA A 130 -9.00 14.44 -24.02
N LEU A 131 -8.79 13.81 -22.87
CA LEU A 131 -8.33 14.48 -21.64
C LEU A 131 -6.81 14.61 -21.56
N LYS A 132 -6.07 14.21 -22.59
CA LYS A 132 -4.60 14.26 -22.65
C LYS A 132 -3.96 13.60 -21.42
N ALA A 133 -4.52 12.46 -21.00
CA ALA A 133 -3.98 11.66 -19.91
C ALA A 133 -2.80 10.82 -20.39
N ASP A 134 -1.78 10.64 -19.56
CA ASP A 134 -0.66 9.73 -19.82
C ASP A 134 -1.07 8.28 -19.55
N MET A 135 -1.94 8.09 -18.54
CA MET A 135 -2.50 6.81 -18.14
C MET A 135 -4.01 6.89 -17.94
N VAL A 136 -4.72 5.83 -18.24
CA VAL A 136 -6.17 5.70 -17.98
C VAL A 136 -6.42 4.51 -17.10
N VAL A 137 -7.03 4.75 -15.95
CA VAL A 137 -7.56 3.71 -15.06
C VAL A 137 -9.03 3.51 -15.42
N GLY A 138 -9.33 2.42 -16.11
CA GLY A 138 -10.69 2.02 -16.47
C GLY A 138 -11.26 1.07 -15.42
N ILE A 139 -12.46 1.38 -14.94
CA ILE A 139 -13.21 0.54 -14.00
C ILE A 139 -14.45 0.04 -14.75
N GLU A 140 -14.55 -1.25 -14.93
CA GLU A 140 -15.77 -1.89 -15.43
C GLU A 140 -16.53 -2.46 -14.25
N LEU A 141 -17.66 -1.83 -13.92
CA LEU A 141 -18.53 -2.28 -12.84
C LEU A 141 -19.55 -3.27 -13.40
N GLU A 142 -19.28 -4.57 -13.23
CA GLU A 142 -20.07 -5.66 -13.81
C GLU A 142 -21.34 -5.96 -13.00
N ARG A 143 -21.30 -5.70 -11.69
CA ARG A 143 -22.44 -5.88 -10.78
C ARG A 143 -22.36 -4.87 -9.67
N PHE A 144 -23.54 -4.35 -9.29
CA PHE A 144 -23.68 -3.50 -8.12
C PHE A 144 -25.07 -3.65 -7.54
N SER A 145 -25.17 -3.93 -6.25
CA SER A 145 -26.42 -3.98 -5.51
C SER A 145 -26.17 -3.54 -4.07
N LEU A 146 -27.13 -2.84 -3.48
CA LEU A 146 -27.08 -2.40 -2.06
C LEU A 146 -27.93 -3.26 -1.14
N GLN A 147 -28.81 -4.10 -1.71
CA GLN A 147 -29.82 -4.81 -0.95
C GLN A 147 -29.68 -6.32 -1.10
N GLN A 148 -29.94 -7.01 0.00
CA GLN A 148 -30.17 -8.45 0.06
C GLN A 148 -31.63 -8.67 0.47
N GLY A 149 -32.54 -8.65 -0.52
CA GLY A 149 -33.98 -8.67 -0.24
C GLY A 149 -34.52 -7.29 0.21
N PRO A 150 -35.79 -7.19 0.63
CA PRO A 150 -36.49 -5.92 0.78
C PRO A 150 -36.12 -5.12 2.04
N THR A 151 -35.54 -5.75 3.05
CA THR A 151 -35.33 -5.15 4.38
C THR A 151 -33.90 -5.20 4.89
N LEU A 152 -32.98 -5.74 4.08
CA LEU A 152 -31.59 -5.92 4.47
C LEU A 152 -30.64 -5.20 3.49
N LEU A 153 -29.71 -4.44 4.03
CA LEU A 153 -28.64 -3.79 3.29
C LEU A 153 -27.40 -4.70 3.31
N GLN A 154 -26.97 -5.12 2.14
CA GLN A 154 -25.69 -5.77 1.91
C GLN A 154 -25.20 -5.40 0.50
N GLY A 155 -24.09 -4.67 0.44
CA GLY A 155 -23.44 -4.32 -0.80
C GLY A 155 -22.87 -5.57 -1.48
N ASN A 156 -23.12 -5.71 -2.77
CA ASN A 156 -22.56 -6.77 -3.60
C ASN A 156 -22.12 -6.16 -4.93
N ALA A 157 -20.82 -6.22 -5.22
CA ALA A 157 -20.25 -5.71 -6.45
C ALA A 157 -19.31 -6.72 -7.09
N ALA A 158 -19.23 -6.67 -8.42
CA ALA A 158 -18.18 -7.32 -9.21
C ALA A 158 -17.60 -6.26 -10.15
N MET A 159 -16.27 -6.25 -10.29
CA MET A 159 -15.59 -5.22 -11.07
C MET A 159 -14.31 -5.74 -11.70
N ARG A 160 -13.95 -5.13 -12.82
CA ARG A 160 -12.67 -5.30 -13.49
C ARG A 160 -11.97 -3.96 -13.58
N VAL A 161 -10.72 -3.91 -13.17
CA VAL A 161 -9.86 -2.73 -13.24
C VAL A 161 -8.82 -2.96 -14.33
N VAL A 162 -8.69 -2.01 -15.25
CA VAL A 162 -7.72 -2.05 -16.35
C VAL A 162 -6.93 -0.75 -16.39
N VAL A 163 -5.66 -0.80 -16.79
CA VAL A 163 -4.86 0.41 -17.01
C VAL A 163 -4.32 0.42 -18.44
N TYR A 164 -4.48 1.57 -19.09
CA TYR A 164 -3.98 1.81 -20.43
C TYR A 164 -2.87 2.88 -20.41
N ASP A 165 -1.76 2.56 -21.06
CA ASP A 165 -0.65 3.49 -21.27
C ASP A 165 -0.87 4.25 -22.59
N MET A 166 -1.19 5.54 -22.47
CA MET A 166 -1.52 6.39 -23.62
C MET A 166 -0.28 6.86 -24.37
N GLU A 167 0.88 6.95 -23.70
CA GLU A 167 2.16 7.26 -24.35
C GLU A 167 2.60 6.15 -25.30
N ASN A 168 2.21 4.90 -24.99
CA ASN A 168 2.50 3.72 -25.80
C ASN A 168 1.29 3.30 -26.68
N GLY A 169 0.54 4.27 -27.20
CA GLY A 169 -0.55 4.04 -28.15
C GLY A 169 -1.82 3.45 -27.54
N GLY A 170 -2.02 3.56 -26.25
CA GLY A 170 -3.18 3.02 -25.55
C GLY A 170 -3.08 1.52 -25.29
N LYS A 171 -1.86 1.01 -25.07
CA LYS A 171 -1.63 -0.38 -24.73
C LYS A 171 -2.12 -0.66 -23.30
N GLN A 172 -2.87 -1.75 -23.13
CA GLN A 172 -3.24 -2.25 -21.81
C GLN A 172 -1.99 -2.79 -21.09
N VAL A 173 -1.69 -2.25 -19.91
CA VAL A 173 -0.50 -2.57 -19.10
C VAL A 173 -0.83 -3.25 -17.78
N TYR A 174 -2.09 -3.19 -17.35
CA TYR A 174 -2.56 -3.84 -16.13
C TYR A 174 -4.00 -4.28 -16.26
N GLU A 175 -4.35 -5.39 -15.62
CA GLU A 175 -5.73 -5.88 -15.50
C GLU A 175 -5.90 -6.68 -14.20
N LYS A 176 -6.99 -6.42 -13.48
CA LYS A 176 -7.37 -7.19 -12.30
C LYS A 176 -8.89 -7.32 -12.23
N THR A 177 -9.37 -8.54 -12.11
CA THR A 177 -10.79 -8.83 -11.91
C THR A 177 -11.07 -9.17 -10.45
N THR A 178 -12.08 -8.53 -9.87
CA THR A 178 -12.61 -8.83 -8.56
C THR A 178 -14.05 -9.34 -8.73
N PRO A 179 -14.25 -10.66 -8.70
CA PRO A 179 -15.53 -11.27 -9.08
C PRO A 179 -16.64 -11.02 -8.06
N ARG A 180 -16.27 -10.71 -6.82
CA ARG A 180 -17.24 -10.47 -5.76
C ARG A 180 -16.65 -9.67 -4.61
N VAL A 181 -17.31 -8.58 -4.25
CA VAL A 181 -17.12 -7.81 -3.02
C VAL A 181 -18.42 -7.77 -2.27
N LEU A 182 -18.45 -8.29 -1.05
CA LEU A 182 -19.58 -8.21 -0.14
C LEU A 182 -19.27 -7.22 0.98
N PHE A 183 -20.25 -6.40 1.35
CA PHE A 183 -20.15 -5.45 2.45
C PHE A 183 -21.51 -5.23 3.13
N PRO A 184 -21.62 -5.44 4.44
CA PRO A 184 -20.69 -6.16 5.30
C PRO A 184 -20.51 -7.61 4.83
N PRO A 185 -19.34 -8.25 5.10
CA PRO A 185 -19.07 -9.58 4.55
C PRO A 185 -19.93 -10.67 5.20
N ASN A 186 -20.24 -10.54 6.49
CA ASN A 186 -20.84 -11.62 7.28
C ASN A 186 -22.31 -11.41 7.58
N THR A 187 -22.75 -10.20 7.97
CA THR A 187 -24.12 -9.98 8.44
C THR A 187 -24.71 -8.74 7.79
N PRO A 188 -25.80 -8.87 7.00
CA PRO A 188 -26.52 -7.73 6.45
C PRO A 188 -27.06 -6.82 7.56
N ILE A 189 -27.20 -5.53 7.25
CA ILE A 189 -27.71 -4.50 8.15
C ILE A 189 -29.21 -4.31 7.88
N PRO A 190 -30.09 -4.30 8.91
CA PRO A 190 -31.49 -3.94 8.71
C PRO A 190 -31.63 -2.53 8.11
N SER A 191 -32.50 -2.36 7.10
CA SER A 191 -32.72 -1.05 6.46
C SER A 191 -33.38 -0.02 7.42
N ALA A 192 -33.91 -0.48 8.55
CA ALA A 192 -34.42 0.39 9.63
C ALA A 192 -33.27 1.04 10.44
N GLU A 193 -32.07 0.47 10.45
CA GLU A 193 -30.94 0.95 11.26
C GLU A 193 -30.05 1.94 10.49
N LYS A 194 -30.04 1.87 9.16
CA LYS A 194 -29.18 2.73 8.33
C LYS A 194 -29.88 3.14 7.04
N SER A 195 -29.76 4.41 6.67
CA SER A 195 -30.28 4.88 5.39
C SER A 195 -29.51 4.30 4.21
N GLU A 196 -30.19 3.99 3.12
CA GLU A 196 -29.59 3.46 1.90
C GLU A 196 -28.49 4.39 1.34
N GLY A 197 -28.71 5.72 1.39
CA GLY A 197 -27.74 6.70 0.90
C GLY A 197 -26.46 6.74 1.75
N GLU A 198 -26.55 6.54 3.06
CA GLU A 198 -25.38 6.44 3.94
C GLU A 198 -24.63 5.13 3.69
N PHE A 199 -25.37 4.02 3.61
CA PHE A 199 -24.83 2.70 3.32
C PHE A 199 -24.12 2.68 1.96
N ARG A 200 -24.73 3.28 0.91
CA ARG A 200 -24.13 3.42 -0.40
C ARG A 200 -22.79 4.13 -0.34
N ARG A 201 -22.70 5.29 0.35
CA ARG A 201 -21.42 6.01 0.49
C ARG A 201 -20.34 5.17 1.14
N GLN A 202 -20.69 4.40 2.18
CA GLN A 202 -19.75 3.50 2.84
C GLN A 202 -19.28 2.38 1.92
N PHE A 203 -20.22 1.75 1.22
CA PHE A 203 -19.88 0.67 0.28
C PHE A 203 -19.00 1.14 -0.88
N LEU A 204 -19.31 2.31 -1.46
CA LEU A 204 -18.46 2.92 -2.48
C LEU A 204 -17.06 3.23 -1.94
N GLY A 205 -16.92 3.65 -0.68
CA GLY A 205 -15.63 3.82 -0.01
C GLY A 205 -14.82 2.53 0.06
N VAL A 206 -15.47 1.43 0.40
CA VAL A 206 -14.84 0.09 0.41
C VAL A 206 -14.38 -0.32 -0.98
N LEU A 207 -15.22 -0.11 -2.01
CA LEU A 207 -14.84 -0.40 -3.39
C LEU A 207 -13.67 0.46 -3.87
N ALA A 208 -13.71 1.77 -3.59
CA ALA A 208 -12.65 2.71 -3.96
C ALA A 208 -11.32 2.38 -3.28
N GLU A 209 -11.35 2.00 -2.00
CA GLU A 209 -10.16 1.55 -1.29
C GLU A 209 -9.61 0.26 -1.91
N ARG A 210 -10.45 -0.71 -2.19
CA ARG A 210 -10.04 -1.98 -2.81
C ARG A 210 -9.45 -1.78 -4.21
N ILE A 211 -10.00 -0.89 -5.02
CA ILE A 211 -9.43 -0.51 -6.32
C ILE A 211 -8.10 0.22 -6.13
N GLY A 212 -8.04 1.16 -5.20
CA GLY A 212 -6.86 1.98 -4.96
C GLY A 212 -5.64 1.17 -4.53
N ARG A 213 -5.84 0.11 -3.72
CA ARG A 213 -4.77 -0.78 -3.24
C ARG A 213 -3.94 -1.44 -4.34
N HIS A 214 -4.47 -1.53 -5.54
CA HIS A 214 -3.67 -1.97 -6.68
C HIS A 214 -2.56 -0.98 -7.06
N PHE A 215 -2.65 0.29 -6.64
CA PHE A 215 -1.79 1.39 -7.09
C PHE A 215 -0.88 1.98 -6.00
N TYR A 216 -1.07 1.58 -4.74
CA TYR A 216 -0.23 2.02 -3.63
C TYR A 216 -0.06 0.92 -2.58
N SER A 217 1.05 0.99 -1.85
CA SER A 217 1.29 0.06 -0.73
C SER A 217 0.27 0.28 0.38
N HIS A 218 -0.19 -0.81 0.97
CA HIS A 218 -1.20 -0.81 2.01
C HIS A 218 -0.90 -1.86 3.07
N ASP A 219 -1.34 -1.59 4.29
CA ASP A 219 -1.24 -2.52 5.41
C ASP A 219 -2.22 -3.69 5.21
N SER A 220 -1.69 -4.91 5.15
CA SER A 220 -2.49 -6.13 5.00
C SER A 220 -3.42 -6.39 6.19
N LEU A 221 -3.10 -5.87 7.39
CA LEU A 221 -3.94 -6.00 8.57
C LEU A 221 -5.23 -5.18 8.47
N GLN A 222 -5.25 -4.12 7.66
CA GLN A 222 -6.46 -3.33 7.42
C GLN A 222 -7.55 -4.11 6.66
N ASP A 223 -7.22 -5.21 5.99
CA ASP A 223 -8.21 -6.08 5.36
C ASP A 223 -9.13 -6.73 6.40
N PHE A 224 -8.58 -7.02 7.59
CA PHE A 224 -9.35 -7.55 8.72
C PHE A 224 -10.03 -6.44 9.54
N GLY A 225 -9.50 -5.22 9.52
CA GLY A 225 -9.99 -4.08 10.33
C GLY A 225 -11.22 -3.39 9.75
N VAL A 226 -11.44 -3.41 8.44
CA VAL A 226 -12.66 -2.87 7.82
C VAL A 226 -13.89 -3.64 8.26
N ASP A 227 -13.73 -4.95 8.53
CA ASP A 227 -14.80 -5.80 9.05
C ASP A 227 -15.06 -5.61 10.56
N ALA A 228 -14.05 -5.17 11.33
CA ALA A 228 -14.12 -5.02 12.79
C ALA A 228 -14.63 -3.65 13.25
N ASN A 229 -14.47 -2.58 12.48
CA ASN A 229 -14.87 -1.21 12.86
C ASN A 229 -16.34 -0.88 12.52
N LEU A 230 -17.13 -1.87 12.11
CA LEU A 230 -18.53 -1.71 11.71
C LEU A 230 -19.50 -2.41 12.67
N GLN A 231 -19.03 -2.84 13.85
CA GLN A 231 -19.86 -3.35 14.96
C GLN A 231 -20.28 -2.23 15.91
#